data_94d957096dc79c80dab1c8cc7d775381
#
_entry.id   94d957096dc79c80dab1c8cc7d775381
#
_cell.length_a   1.000
_cell.length_b   1.000
_cell.length_c   1.000
_cell.angle_alpha   90.00
_cell.angle_beta   90.00
_cell.angle_gamma   90.00
#
_symmetry.space_group_name_H-M   'P 1'
#
loop_
_entity.id
_entity.type
_entity.pdbx_description
1 polymer ?
#
loop_
_entity_poly.entity_id
_entity_poly.type
_entity_poly.pdbx_seq_one_letter_code
_entity_poly.pdbx_strand_id
1 'polypeptide(L)'
;AMVDLISTNKTDFFREPSHFNTLTDLVLQEYVKSHSFSTFKVWSAGCSSGEEVYTLAMVINEFFESHKGYLFQILGTDISHQMLENSRKAIYRFKDVAAMPLYLKRKYLLKSKNRELQKVRIVPELRTKCKFQHLNFMDATYEMADSFDVVFCRNVIIYFEADVQEKV
;
A
#
# COMPACT_ATOMS: atom_id res chain seq x y z
N ALA A 1 0.22 -4.24 -21.89
CA ALA A 1 0.51 -5.59 -22.42
C ALA A 1 2.02 -5.90 -22.41
N MET A 2 2.90 -5.10 -23.03
CA MET A 2 4.35 -5.38 -23.06
C MET A 2 5.01 -5.03 -21.72
N VAL A 3 4.61 -3.97 -21.09
CA VAL A 3 5.10 -3.52 -19.76
C VAL A 3 4.82 -4.57 -18.68
N ASP A 4 3.67 -5.21 -18.71
CA ASP A 4 3.29 -6.25 -17.73
C ASP A 4 4.14 -7.53 -17.83
N LEU A 5 4.82 -7.75 -18.96
CA LEU A 5 5.71 -8.89 -19.18
C LEU A 5 7.15 -8.65 -18.69
N ILE A 6 7.56 -7.40 -18.57
CA ILE A 6 8.94 -6.99 -18.24
C ILE A 6 9.05 -6.55 -16.77
N SER A 7 7.97 -6.03 -16.18
CA SER A 7 7.98 -5.56 -14.80
C SER A 7 8.00 -6.72 -13.80
N THR A 8 8.90 -6.64 -12.81
CA THR A 8 8.97 -7.61 -11.70
C THR A 8 7.91 -7.24 -10.67
N ASN A 9 6.72 -7.83 -10.80
CA ASN A 9 5.54 -7.52 -9.95
C ASN A 9 5.49 -8.33 -8.65
N LYS A 10 6.65 -8.80 -8.14
CA LYS A 10 6.66 -9.58 -6.90
C LYS A 10 6.43 -8.69 -5.69
N THR A 11 5.30 -8.88 -5.04
CA THR A 11 4.93 -8.22 -3.79
C THR A 11 4.29 -9.22 -2.84
N ASP A 12 4.41 -8.99 -1.54
CA ASP A 12 3.85 -9.85 -0.50
C ASP A 12 3.33 -8.97 0.65
N PHE A 13 2.29 -9.44 1.34
CA PHE A 13 1.83 -8.82 2.58
C PHE A 13 2.94 -8.85 3.65
N PHE A 14 3.15 -7.74 4.34
CA PHE A 14 4.17 -7.58 5.40
C PHE A 14 5.60 -7.90 4.95
N ARG A 15 5.92 -7.72 3.66
CA ARG A 15 7.28 -7.84 3.15
C ARG A 15 8.19 -6.82 3.83
N GLU A 16 9.35 -7.29 4.36
CA GLU A 16 10.33 -6.47 5.09
C GLU A 16 9.69 -5.72 6.28
N PRO A 17 9.25 -6.45 7.32
CA PRO A 17 8.41 -5.91 8.39
C PRO A 17 9.05 -4.78 9.19
N SER A 18 10.39 -4.66 9.18
CA SER A 18 11.13 -3.57 9.84
C SER A 18 10.68 -2.18 9.38
N HIS A 19 10.31 -2.01 8.10
CA HIS A 19 9.83 -0.72 7.59
C HIS A 19 8.49 -0.31 8.21
N PHE A 20 7.59 -1.26 8.45
CA PHE A 20 6.32 -1.00 9.10
C PHE A 20 6.50 -0.73 10.60
N ASN A 21 7.48 -1.37 11.26
CA ASN A 21 7.84 -1.06 12.63
C ASN A 21 8.39 0.39 12.72
N THR A 22 9.30 0.77 11.82
CA THR A 22 9.79 2.16 11.75
C THR A 22 8.65 3.16 11.55
N LEU A 23 7.68 2.83 10.68
CA LEU A 23 6.51 3.67 10.47
C LEU A 23 5.72 3.87 11.78
N THR A 24 5.46 2.80 12.54
CA THR A 24 4.68 2.88 13.79
C THR A 24 5.46 3.49 14.95
N ASP A 25 6.73 3.11 15.11
CA ASP A 25 7.50 3.42 16.31
C ASP A 25 8.14 4.81 16.28
N LEU A 26 8.38 5.34 15.06
CA LEU A 26 8.99 6.66 14.88
C LEU A 26 8.05 7.63 14.16
N VAL A 27 7.64 7.33 12.93
CA VAL A 27 6.97 8.31 12.05
C VAL A 27 5.58 8.67 12.57
N LEU A 28 4.73 7.68 12.84
CA LEU A 28 3.37 7.93 13.35
C LEU A 28 3.38 8.51 14.77
N GLN A 29 4.33 8.12 15.60
CA GLN A 29 4.51 8.71 16.95
C GLN A 29 4.84 10.20 16.85
N GLU A 30 5.76 10.59 15.96
CA GLU A 30 6.12 11.98 15.76
C GLU A 30 4.98 12.78 15.11
N TYR A 31 4.27 12.17 14.17
CA TYR A 31 3.13 12.79 13.52
C TYR A 31 2.03 13.16 14.51
N VAL A 32 1.64 12.28 15.42
CA VAL A 32 0.58 12.58 16.41
C VAL A 32 1.02 13.59 17.48
N LYS A 33 2.33 13.79 17.70
CA LYS A 33 2.85 14.85 18.59
C LYS A 33 2.81 16.21 17.92
N SER A 34 3.06 16.27 16.61
CA SER A 34 3.23 17.55 15.87
C SER A 34 1.96 18.01 15.17
N HIS A 35 0.97 17.15 14.98
CA HIS A 35 -0.27 17.46 14.27
C HIS A 35 -1.49 17.14 15.13
N SER A 36 -2.51 17.99 15.05
CA SER A 36 -3.81 17.78 15.72
C SER A 36 -4.88 17.50 14.69
N PHE A 37 -5.60 16.38 14.84
CA PHE A 37 -6.81 16.04 14.06
C PHE A 37 -6.65 16.19 12.54
N SER A 38 -5.54 15.71 12.00
CA SER A 38 -5.18 15.83 10.58
C SER A 38 -5.33 14.50 9.85
N THR A 39 -5.21 14.54 8.53
CA THR A 39 -5.21 13.37 7.67
C THR A 39 -3.78 13.03 7.27
N PHE A 40 -3.29 11.89 7.74
CA PHE A 40 -1.97 11.34 7.37
C PHE A 40 -2.02 10.78 5.95
N LYS A 41 -1.21 11.30 5.06
CA LYS A 41 -1.18 10.94 3.64
C LYS A 41 0.07 10.14 3.30
N VAL A 42 -0.13 8.97 2.73
CA VAL A 42 0.93 8.06 2.33
C VAL A 42 0.88 7.80 0.83
N TRP A 43 2.03 7.80 0.19
CA TRP A 43 2.20 7.36 -1.17
C TRP A 43 2.99 6.06 -1.23
N SER A 44 2.41 5.01 -1.80
CA SER A 44 3.08 3.75 -2.14
C SER A 44 3.38 3.77 -3.65
N ALA A 45 4.62 4.02 -3.97
CA ALA A 45 5.14 4.19 -5.32
C ALA A 45 5.59 2.84 -5.88
N GLY A 46 4.95 2.36 -6.95
CA GLY A 46 5.15 1.00 -7.49
C GLY A 46 4.43 -0.07 -6.65
N CYS A 47 3.13 0.15 -6.42
CA CYS A 47 2.34 -0.65 -5.46
C CYS A 47 1.95 -2.05 -5.95
N SER A 48 2.22 -2.40 -7.20
CA SER A 48 1.85 -3.68 -7.82
C SER A 48 0.37 -4.05 -7.57
N SER A 49 0.07 -5.25 -7.13
CA SER A 49 -1.29 -5.74 -6.83
C SER A 49 -1.85 -5.27 -5.47
N GLY A 50 -1.17 -4.35 -4.78
CA GLY A 50 -1.69 -3.61 -3.63
C GLY A 50 -1.41 -4.21 -2.26
N GLU A 51 -0.60 -5.27 -2.14
CA GLU A 51 -0.26 -5.91 -0.87
C GLU A 51 0.43 -4.94 0.10
N GLU A 52 1.33 -4.08 -0.41
CA GLU A 52 1.98 -3.04 0.38
C GLU A 52 0.97 -1.99 0.85
N VAL A 53 0.13 -1.48 -0.06
CA VAL A 53 -0.89 -0.48 0.25
C VAL A 53 -1.82 -0.96 1.36
N TYR A 54 -2.31 -2.21 1.28
CA TYR A 54 -3.19 -2.75 2.30
C TYR A 54 -2.46 -3.13 3.59
N THR A 55 -1.19 -3.49 3.53
CA THR A 55 -0.36 -3.65 4.74
C THR A 55 -0.22 -2.32 5.47
N LEU A 56 0.12 -1.24 4.75
CA LEU A 56 0.17 0.12 5.29
C LEU A 56 -1.18 0.53 5.89
N ALA A 57 -2.29 0.27 5.18
CA ALA A 57 -3.62 0.60 5.66
C ALA A 57 -3.96 -0.12 6.98
N MET A 58 -3.61 -1.40 7.12
CA MET A 58 -3.80 -2.15 8.35
C MET A 58 -2.95 -1.58 9.49
N VAL A 59 -1.66 -1.38 9.26
CA VAL A 59 -0.72 -0.89 10.27
C VAL A 59 -1.11 0.49 10.78
N ILE A 60 -1.44 1.41 9.88
CA ILE A 60 -1.83 2.78 10.24
C ILE A 60 -3.20 2.79 10.95
N ASN A 61 -4.15 1.95 10.50
CA ASN A 61 -5.45 1.85 11.13
C ASN A 61 -5.34 1.33 12.57
N GLU A 62 -4.53 0.29 12.82
CA GLU A 62 -4.26 -0.22 14.18
C GLU A 62 -3.68 0.87 15.07
N PHE A 63 -2.71 1.64 14.55
CA PHE A 63 -2.11 2.73 15.30
C PHE A 63 -3.13 3.83 15.65
N PHE A 64 -3.95 4.28 14.69
CA PHE A 64 -4.91 5.35 14.91
C PHE A 64 -6.16 4.93 15.70
N GLU A 65 -6.43 3.64 15.87
CA GLU A 65 -7.46 3.19 16.79
C GLU A 65 -7.18 3.59 18.25
N SER A 66 -5.90 3.65 18.64
CA SER A 66 -5.47 4.15 19.95
C SER A 66 -5.27 5.68 19.97
N HIS A 67 -5.27 6.35 18.82
CA HIS A 67 -5.09 7.80 18.66
C HIS A 67 -6.30 8.42 17.96
N LYS A 68 -7.40 8.58 18.69
CA LYS A 68 -8.68 9.06 18.13
C LYS A 68 -8.56 10.45 17.51
N GLY A 69 -9.29 10.66 16.41
CA GLY A 69 -9.36 11.95 15.73
C GLY A 69 -8.41 12.09 14.53
N TYR A 70 -7.51 11.13 14.32
CA TYR A 70 -6.66 11.07 13.13
C TYR A 70 -7.32 10.24 12.02
N LEU A 71 -7.14 10.71 10.80
CA LEU A 71 -7.55 10.02 9.58
C LEU A 71 -6.31 9.68 8.75
N PHE A 72 -6.47 8.82 7.76
CA PHE A 72 -5.40 8.58 6.79
C PHE A 72 -5.94 8.27 5.41
N GLN A 73 -5.12 8.52 4.41
CA GLN A 73 -5.34 8.15 3.02
C GLN A 73 -4.04 7.60 2.44
N ILE A 74 -4.17 6.59 1.59
CA ILE A 74 -3.03 6.00 0.90
C ILE A 74 -3.29 6.09 -0.60
N LEU A 75 -2.31 6.62 -1.34
CA LEU A 75 -2.26 6.55 -2.79
C LEU A 75 -1.28 5.44 -3.19
N GLY A 76 -1.76 4.43 -3.90
CA GLY A 76 -0.93 3.46 -4.59
C GLY A 76 -0.79 3.83 -6.06
N THR A 77 0.43 3.86 -6.58
CA THR A 77 0.67 4.09 -8.00
C THR A 77 1.47 2.95 -8.61
N ASP A 78 1.18 2.62 -9.86
CA ASP A 78 1.91 1.61 -10.62
C ASP A 78 1.80 1.89 -12.12
N ILE A 79 2.76 1.40 -12.89
CA ILE A 79 2.75 1.49 -14.36
C ILE A 79 1.83 0.44 -14.99
N SER A 80 1.55 -0.66 -14.29
CA SER A 80 0.71 -1.76 -14.77
C SER A 80 -0.76 -1.52 -14.47
N HIS A 81 -1.56 -1.28 -15.50
CA HIS A 81 -3.02 -1.20 -15.36
C HIS A 81 -3.62 -2.48 -14.79
N GLN A 82 -3.07 -3.66 -15.15
CA GLN A 82 -3.54 -4.95 -14.65
C GLN A 82 -3.32 -5.07 -13.14
N MET A 83 -2.15 -4.63 -12.63
CA MET A 83 -1.87 -4.62 -11.19
C MET A 83 -2.79 -3.67 -10.44
N LEU A 84 -3.02 -2.48 -10.97
CA LEU A 84 -3.96 -1.51 -10.39
C LEU A 84 -5.41 -2.03 -10.36
N GLU A 85 -5.85 -2.77 -11.38
CA GLU A 85 -7.16 -3.44 -11.36
C GLU A 85 -7.24 -4.51 -10.25
N ASN A 86 -6.18 -5.29 -10.07
CA ASN A 86 -6.12 -6.29 -9.00
C ASN A 86 -6.14 -5.60 -7.62
N SER A 87 -5.38 -4.53 -7.46
CA SER A 87 -5.35 -3.76 -6.21
C SER A 87 -6.71 -3.14 -5.86
N ARG A 88 -7.44 -2.60 -6.85
CA ARG A 88 -8.81 -2.08 -6.64
C ARG A 88 -9.81 -3.17 -6.25
N LYS A 89 -9.70 -4.37 -6.85
CA LYS A 89 -10.53 -5.52 -6.47
C LYS A 89 -10.28 -5.96 -5.04
N ALA A 90 -9.02 -5.84 -4.58
CA ALA A 90 -8.55 -6.22 -3.25
C ALA A 90 -8.88 -7.68 -2.89
N ILE A 91 -8.78 -8.58 -3.88
CA ILE A 91 -9.08 -10.00 -3.74
C ILE A 91 -7.78 -10.79 -3.93
N TYR A 92 -7.42 -11.57 -2.90
CA TYR A 92 -6.20 -12.34 -2.85
C TYR A 92 -6.48 -13.81 -2.61
N ARG A 93 -5.54 -14.68 -2.95
CA ARG A 93 -5.63 -16.11 -2.62
C ARG A 93 -5.31 -16.30 -1.14
N PHE A 94 -5.88 -17.30 -0.53
CA PHE A 94 -5.65 -17.58 0.89
C PHE A 94 -4.16 -17.79 1.22
N LYS A 95 -3.39 -18.36 0.29
CA LYS A 95 -1.94 -18.53 0.44
C LYS A 95 -1.16 -17.23 0.41
N ASP A 96 -1.62 -16.20 -0.32
CA ASP A 96 -0.91 -14.93 -0.45
C ASP A 96 -0.97 -14.11 0.86
N VAL A 97 -1.96 -14.38 1.71
CA VAL A 97 -2.10 -13.77 3.03
C VAL A 97 -1.53 -14.62 4.17
N ALA A 98 -0.79 -15.72 3.85
CA ALA A 98 -0.32 -16.67 4.85
C ALA A 98 0.58 -16.01 5.93
N ALA A 99 1.46 -15.09 5.52
CA ALA A 99 2.38 -14.37 6.41
C ALA A 99 1.72 -13.34 7.33
N MET A 100 0.46 -12.94 7.07
CA MET A 100 -0.24 -11.97 7.90
C MET A 100 -0.50 -12.51 9.32
N PRO A 101 -0.37 -11.67 10.37
CA PRO A 101 -0.78 -12.00 11.72
C PRO A 101 -2.27 -12.42 11.79
N LEU A 102 -2.56 -13.45 12.60
CA LEU A 102 -3.90 -14.03 12.65
C LEU A 102 -4.99 -13.03 13.07
N TYR A 103 -4.68 -12.12 14.00
CA TYR A 103 -5.63 -11.10 14.45
C TYR A 103 -6.00 -10.13 13.32
N LEU A 104 -5.04 -9.72 12.48
CA LEU A 104 -5.29 -8.87 11.31
C LEU A 104 -6.12 -9.60 10.24
N LYS A 105 -5.83 -10.90 10.02
CA LYS A 105 -6.66 -11.73 9.12
C LYS A 105 -8.12 -11.75 9.57
N ARG A 106 -8.36 -11.93 10.87
CA ARG A 106 -9.72 -11.97 11.44
C ARG A 106 -10.43 -10.63 11.32
N LYS A 107 -9.68 -9.53 11.48
CA LYS A 107 -10.22 -8.18 11.49
C LYS A 107 -10.44 -7.61 10.08
N TYR A 108 -9.51 -7.85 9.17
CA TYR A 108 -9.45 -7.14 7.89
C TYR A 108 -9.72 -8.00 6.65
N LEU A 109 -9.96 -9.30 6.79
CA LEU A 109 -10.23 -10.17 5.65
C LEU A 109 -11.63 -10.77 5.69
N LEU A 110 -12.36 -10.61 4.60
CA LEU A 110 -13.61 -11.30 4.31
C LEU A 110 -13.30 -12.56 3.51
N LYS A 111 -13.76 -13.71 3.99
CA LYS A 111 -13.62 -14.99 3.26
C LYS A 111 -14.68 -15.10 2.17
N SER A 112 -14.31 -15.72 1.04
CA SER A 112 -15.29 -16.08 0.00
C SER A 112 -16.37 -16.99 0.56
N LYS A 113 -17.62 -16.76 0.18
CA LYS A 113 -18.75 -17.66 0.48
C LYS A 113 -18.54 -19.02 -0.20
N ASN A 114 -18.02 -19.04 -1.41
CA ASN A 114 -17.57 -20.27 -2.06
C ASN A 114 -16.16 -20.62 -1.52
N ARG A 115 -16.09 -21.66 -0.68
CA ARG A 115 -14.85 -22.11 -0.04
C ARG A 115 -13.84 -22.72 -1.01
N GLU A 116 -14.31 -23.25 -2.14
CA GLU A 116 -13.43 -23.83 -3.17
C GLU A 116 -12.52 -22.79 -3.82
N LEU A 117 -12.96 -21.54 -3.90
CA LEU A 117 -12.18 -20.45 -4.50
C LEU A 117 -10.92 -20.10 -3.69
N GLN A 118 -10.84 -20.49 -2.41
CA GLN A 118 -9.70 -20.17 -1.54
C GLN A 118 -9.27 -18.71 -1.62
N LYS A 119 -10.25 -17.79 -1.65
CA LYS A 119 -10.05 -16.33 -1.80
C LYS A 119 -10.51 -15.57 -0.57
N VAL A 120 -9.83 -14.47 -0.34
CA VAL A 120 -10.15 -13.46 0.68
C VAL A 120 -10.24 -12.09 0.03
N ARG A 121 -10.96 -11.17 0.64
CA ARG A 121 -11.05 -9.78 0.23
C ARG A 121 -10.78 -8.85 1.40
N ILE A 122 -10.08 -7.76 1.16
CA ILE A 122 -9.91 -6.71 2.17
C ILE A 122 -11.27 -6.08 2.49
N VAL A 123 -11.51 -5.78 3.77
CA VAL A 123 -12.76 -5.15 4.24
C VAL A 123 -12.99 -3.77 3.59
N PRO A 124 -14.27 -3.34 3.39
CA PRO A 124 -14.58 -2.06 2.76
C PRO A 124 -13.96 -0.87 3.48
N GLU A 125 -13.89 -0.91 4.80
CA GLU A 125 -13.37 0.16 5.67
C GLU A 125 -11.94 0.55 5.33
N LEU A 126 -11.08 -0.40 4.99
CA LEU A 126 -9.72 -0.12 4.53
C LEU A 126 -9.69 0.28 3.05
N ARG A 127 -10.48 -0.40 2.21
CA ARG A 127 -10.50 -0.11 0.77
C ARG A 127 -10.90 1.34 0.45
N THR A 128 -11.80 1.93 1.22
CA THR A 128 -12.23 3.33 1.04
C THR A 128 -11.14 4.35 1.36
N LYS A 129 -10.11 3.97 2.12
CA LYS A 129 -8.97 4.80 2.48
C LYS A 129 -7.82 4.71 1.47
N CYS A 130 -7.91 3.79 0.50
CA CYS A 130 -6.88 3.53 -0.50
C CYS A 130 -7.37 3.95 -1.89
N LYS A 131 -6.56 4.74 -2.58
CA LYS A 131 -6.76 5.13 -3.98
C LYS A 131 -5.66 4.53 -4.82
N PHE A 132 -5.94 4.28 -6.10
CA PHE A 132 -4.98 3.70 -7.03
C PHE A 132 -4.97 4.49 -8.33
N GLN A 133 -3.78 4.87 -8.78
CA GLN A 133 -3.58 5.69 -9.97
C GLN A 133 -2.45 5.12 -10.83
N HIS A 134 -2.62 5.18 -12.14
CA HIS A 134 -1.54 4.86 -13.08
C HIS A 134 -0.49 5.97 -13.03
N LEU A 135 0.78 5.58 -12.95
CA LEU A 135 1.90 6.50 -12.97
C LEU A 135 3.12 5.79 -13.58
N ASN A 136 3.77 6.48 -14.51
CA ASN A 136 5.06 6.07 -15.07
C ASN A 136 6.14 7.03 -14.59
N PHE A 137 7.13 6.53 -13.84
CA PHE A 137 8.25 7.35 -13.35
C PHE A 137 9.14 7.90 -14.46
N MET A 138 9.05 7.35 -15.68
CA MET A 138 9.79 7.82 -16.85
C MET A 138 9.13 9.01 -17.54
N ASP A 139 7.92 9.40 -17.16
CA ASP A 139 7.26 10.58 -17.70
C ASP A 139 8.01 11.85 -17.24
N ALA A 140 8.12 12.84 -18.13
CA ALA A 140 8.89 14.06 -17.87
C ALA A 140 8.33 14.87 -16.68
N THR A 141 7.04 14.78 -16.45
CA THR A 141 6.33 15.37 -15.31
C THR A 141 5.16 14.46 -14.94
N TYR A 142 4.95 14.24 -13.65
CA TYR A 142 3.73 13.64 -13.14
C TYR A 142 3.11 14.56 -12.10
N GLU A 143 1.87 14.94 -12.34
CA GLU A 143 1.14 15.78 -11.41
C GLU A 143 0.66 14.94 -10.23
N MET A 144 1.19 15.24 -9.07
CA MET A 144 0.66 14.75 -7.80
C MET A 144 -0.20 15.84 -7.20
N ALA A 145 -1.50 15.61 -7.13
CA ALA A 145 -2.47 16.59 -6.62
C ALA A 145 -2.30 16.90 -5.12
N ASP A 146 -1.59 16.05 -4.39
CA ASP A 146 -1.41 16.12 -2.94
C ASP A 146 0.07 16.10 -2.55
N SER A 147 0.38 16.75 -1.41
CA SER A 147 1.59 16.47 -0.65
C SER A 147 1.39 15.24 0.23
N PHE A 148 2.44 14.48 0.45
CA PHE A 148 2.43 13.27 1.27
C PHE A 148 3.32 13.44 2.50
N ASP A 149 2.89 12.88 3.62
CA ASP A 149 3.69 12.84 4.85
C ASP A 149 4.78 11.77 4.77
N VAL A 150 4.50 10.69 4.03
CA VAL A 150 5.45 9.56 3.82
C VAL A 150 5.33 9.00 2.43
N VAL A 151 6.48 8.66 1.83
CA VAL A 151 6.57 7.93 0.57
C VAL A 151 7.22 6.57 0.81
N PHE A 152 6.53 5.52 0.41
CA PHE A 152 7.08 4.16 0.30
C PHE A 152 7.43 3.90 -1.16
N CYS A 153 8.72 3.89 -1.48
CA CYS A 153 9.24 3.55 -2.79
C CYS A 153 10.21 2.38 -2.66
N ARG A 154 9.67 1.17 -2.63
CA ARG A 154 10.41 -0.05 -2.31
C ARG A 154 10.52 -0.97 -3.50
N ASN A 155 11.73 -1.47 -3.74
CA ASN A 155 12.01 -2.43 -4.81
C ASN A 155 11.61 -1.97 -6.23
N VAL A 156 11.50 -0.66 -6.47
CA VAL A 156 11.17 -0.04 -7.77
C VAL A 156 12.39 0.66 -8.34
N ILE A 157 13.00 1.56 -7.57
CA ILE A 157 14.13 2.40 -8.00
C ILE A 157 15.36 1.55 -8.39
N ILE A 158 15.52 0.37 -7.82
CA ILE A 158 16.64 -0.54 -8.10
C ILE A 158 16.72 -1.00 -9.56
N TYR A 159 15.66 -0.83 -10.33
CA TYR A 159 15.60 -1.19 -11.75
C TYR A 159 15.91 -0.02 -12.69
N PHE A 160 16.10 1.18 -12.15
CA PHE A 160 16.41 2.37 -12.93
C PHE A 160 17.91 2.64 -12.97
N GLU A 161 18.39 3.26 -14.06
CA GLU A 161 19.75 3.78 -14.14
C GLU A 161 19.94 4.95 -13.16
N ALA A 162 21.19 5.22 -12.76
CA ALA A 162 21.51 6.18 -11.70
C ALA A 162 20.97 7.60 -11.98
N ASP A 163 21.00 8.04 -13.22
CA ASP A 163 20.48 9.35 -13.66
C ASP A 163 18.95 9.46 -13.56
N VAL A 164 18.24 8.35 -13.65
CA VAL A 164 16.79 8.27 -13.47
C VAL A 164 16.45 8.22 -11.98
N GLN A 165 17.27 7.51 -11.17
CA GLN A 165 17.07 7.45 -9.72
C GLN A 165 17.13 8.83 -9.05
N GLU A 166 17.95 9.74 -9.58
CA GLU A 166 18.07 11.12 -9.07
C GLU A 166 16.85 12.01 -9.42
N LYS A 167 16.05 11.62 -10.40
CA LYS A 167 14.87 12.40 -10.87
C LYS A 167 13.56 11.95 -10.23
N VAL A 168 13.53 10.77 -9.65
CA VAL A 168 12.36 10.20 -8.96
C VAL A 168 12.40 10.52 -7.47
#